data_816681ad72fbae55cccc903ea8c2ad8e
#
_entry.id   816681ad72fbae55cccc903ea8c2ad8e
#
_cell.length_a   1.000
_cell.length_b   1.000
_cell.length_c   1.000
_cell.angle_alpha   90.00
_cell.angle_beta   90.00
_cell.angle_gamma   90.00
#
_symmetry.space_group_name_H-M   'P 1'
#
loop_
_entity.id
_entity.type
_entity.pdbx_description
1 polymer ?
#
loop_
_entity_poly.entity_id
_entity_poly.type
_entity_poly.pdbx_seq_one_letter_code
_entity_poly.pdbx_strand_id
1 'polypeptide(L)'
;VLDGDPLENNAYLSYNMVIGSGLDVKLNVAFSVLEYALLDAPGAPVKQALLDAHIGKDVYGSYEDGILQPFFSIVAKNADENEKEKFLSIIRGTLEDIVKNGMDQKAIEAGINYFEFRFREADFSSFPKGLMYGIDVFDSWLYDENKPFAYLQQLAIYDELKKLAKEGYFENLIQTYLLDNTHASIVTLIPKTGLAAENDAKTAEKLQKYKESLSKEEIEKIIADTKELAAYQEEEESEEALETIPLLKRSDIKRESVKLYNDEHEVDGTTVLHHNVFTNGIGYLSLLFDTKNVPNDLIPYMGVLKSVLGYVDTEHYTYGELFNEINAQTGGINCGLQVFRIPENDDDCRRMFGIRAKFLYDKLDFVMKMIEEILNTSRLDDEKRLHEIISSMKSGLQNRLSSAGNATAVMRAASYYSPMSNFQDRIAGIGFYQLLKDLDENFDEKKAELIKNLQTLMKYIFRKENLTVSYTADETGYAPLEEKIAAFKENLYTDEVEPGSIVYDFEQ
;
A
#
# COMPACT_ATOMS: atom_id res chain seq x y z
N VAL A 1 -15.38 -19.09 1.31
CA VAL A 1 -15.39 -19.21 2.78
C VAL A 1 -15.27 -20.68 3.15
N LEU A 2 -14.64 -20.97 4.29
CA LEU A 2 -14.44 -22.32 4.80
C LEU A 2 -15.69 -22.77 5.60
N ASP A 3 -15.77 -24.09 5.83
CA ASP A 3 -16.81 -24.62 6.71
C ASP A 3 -16.60 -24.10 8.13
N GLY A 4 -17.64 -23.45 8.68
CA GLY A 4 -17.61 -22.83 10.01
C GLY A 4 -17.36 -21.32 10.02
N ASP A 5 -16.98 -20.71 8.89
CA ASP A 5 -16.90 -19.26 8.78
C ASP A 5 -18.31 -18.64 8.85
N PRO A 6 -18.47 -17.46 9.49
CA PRO A 6 -19.74 -16.75 9.46
C PRO A 6 -20.08 -16.32 8.04
N LEU A 7 -21.31 -16.53 7.62
CA LEU A 7 -21.81 -16.05 6.31
C LEU A 7 -22.34 -14.61 6.41
N GLU A 8 -22.83 -14.22 7.57
CA GLU A 8 -23.33 -12.87 7.83
C GLU A 8 -22.21 -11.85 7.78
N ASN A 9 -22.45 -10.68 7.21
CA ASN A 9 -21.49 -9.59 7.05
C ASN A 9 -20.17 -10.05 6.40
N ASN A 10 -20.27 -10.92 5.40
CA ASN A 10 -19.12 -11.42 4.66
C ASN A 10 -19.33 -11.36 3.14
N ALA A 11 -20.29 -10.54 2.70
CA ALA A 11 -20.52 -10.25 1.28
C ALA A 11 -19.61 -9.09 0.81
N TYR A 12 -19.48 -8.99 -0.52
CA TYR A 12 -18.92 -7.82 -1.19
C TYR A 12 -20.03 -7.15 -1.98
N LEU A 13 -20.17 -5.84 -1.83
CA LEU A 13 -21.01 -5.00 -2.66
C LEU A 13 -20.11 -4.17 -3.56
N SER A 14 -20.28 -4.26 -4.88
CA SER A 14 -19.47 -3.53 -5.85
C SER A 14 -20.36 -2.77 -6.82
N TYR A 15 -20.19 -1.45 -6.89
CA TYR A 15 -20.84 -0.61 -7.88
C TYR A 15 -19.83 -0.17 -8.93
N ASN A 16 -20.07 -0.52 -10.19
CA ASN A 16 -19.13 -0.39 -11.28
C ASN A 16 -19.74 0.45 -12.40
N MET A 17 -18.98 1.42 -12.92
CA MET A 17 -19.43 2.39 -13.92
C MET A 17 -18.39 2.52 -15.02
N VAL A 18 -18.80 2.38 -16.28
CA VAL A 18 -17.90 2.57 -17.44
C VAL A 18 -17.68 4.06 -17.66
N ILE A 19 -16.43 4.47 -17.81
CA ILE A 19 -16.00 5.86 -17.91
C ILE A 19 -15.36 6.13 -19.28
N GLY A 20 -16.12 6.68 -20.20
CA GLY A 20 -15.60 7.20 -21.45
C GLY A 20 -14.73 6.19 -22.25
N SER A 21 -13.52 6.58 -22.62
CA SER A 21 -12.59 5.79 -23.42
C SER A 21 -11.17 5.89 -22.91
N GLY A 22 -10.43 4.79 -22.97
CA GLY A 22 -8.97 4.73 -22.72
C GLY A 22 -8.13 5.63 -23.62
N LEU A 23 -8.71 6.15 -24.72
CA LEU A 23 -8.03 7.12 -25.59
C LEU A 23 -8.17 8.59 -25.15
N ASP A 24 -8.97 8.87 -24.13
CA ASP A 24 -9.08 10.19 -23.49
C ASP A 24 -8.21 10.27 -22.24
N VAL A 25 -6.90 10.48 -22.44
CA VAL A 25 -5.89 10.48 -21.36
C VAL A 25 -6.23 11.52 -20.26
N LYS A 26 -6.76 12.70 -20.64
CA LYS A 26 -7.12 13.72 -19.65
C LYS A 26 -8.26 13.25 -18.75
N LEU A 27 -9.28 12.65 -19.33
CA LEU A 27 -10.40 12.07 -18.57
C LEU A 27 -9.89 10.98 -17.63
N ASN A 28 -9.00 10.10 -18.10
CA ASN A 28 -8.45 9.00 -17.30
C ASN A 28 -7.59 9.51 -16.14
N VAL A 29 -6.70 10.47 -16.37
CA VAL A 29 -5.93 11.12 -15.29
C VAL A 29 -6.86 11.82 -14.28
N ALA A 30 -7.92 12.49 -14.75
CA ALA A 30 -8.89 13.14 -13.87
C ALA A 30 -9.66 12.11 -13.02
N PHE A 31 -10.00 10.94 -13.57
CA PHE A 31 -10.66 9.88 -12.81
C PHE A 31 -9.75 9.18 -11.81
N SER A 32 -8.45 9.06 -12.08
CA SER A 32 -7.48 8.62 -11.07
C SER A 32 -7.42 9.60 -9.90
N VAL A 33 -7.44 10.91 -10.17
CA VAL A 33 -7.53 11.95 -9.12
C VAL A 33 -8.86 11.87 -8.36
N LEU A 34 -9.97 11.64 -9.04
CA LEU A 34 -11.28 11.48 -8.40
C LEU A 34 -11.34 10.24 -7.50
N GLU A 35 -10.83 9.11 -7.97
CA GLU A 35 -10.78 7.88 -7.18
C GLU A 35 -10.03 8.12 -5.87
N TYR A 36 -8.85 8.70 -5.97
CA TYR A 36 -8.05 9.08 -4.81
C TYR A 36 -8.83 10.01 -3.85
N ALA A 37 -9.42 11.08 -4.35
CA ALA A 37 -10.10 12.08 -3.54
C ALA A 37 -11.43 11.59 -2.92
N LEU A 38 -12.13 10.66 -3.59
CA LEU A 38 -13.42 10.16 -3.13
C LEU A 38 -13.32 8.91 -2.23
N LEU A 39 -12.25 8.10 -2.39
CA LEU A 39 -12.18 6.76 -1.83
C LEU A 39 -10.84 6.42 -1.13
N ASP A 40 -9.69 6.89 -1.64
CA ASP A 40 -8.38 6.45 -1.15
C ASP A 40 -7.81 7.36 -0.07
N ALA A 41 -7.95 8.67 -0.22
CA ALA A 41 -7.45 9.62 0.75
C ALA A 41 -8.11 9.39 2.12
N PRO A 42 -7.36 9.51 3.24
CA PRO A 42 -7.96 9.46 4.56
C PRO A 42 -9.05 10.53 4.71
N GLY A 43 -10.22 10.10 5.18
CA GLY A 43 -11.39 10.99 5.27
C GLY A 43 -12.10 11.24 3.94
N ALA A 44 -11.74 10.50 2.89
CA ALA A 44 -12.41 10.57 1.60
C ALA A 44 -13.94 10.41 1.74
N PRO A 45 -14.74 11.31 1.16
CA PRO A 45 -16.15 11.48 1.55
C PRO A 45 -17.01 10.25 1.29
N VAL A 46 -16.83 9.56 0.17
CA VAL A 46 -17.64 8.35 -0.14
C VAL A 46 -17.25 7.19 0.77
N LYS A 47 -15.96 6.98 0.98
CA LYS A 47 -15.45 5.97 1.92
C LYS A 47 -15.95 6.23 3.32
N GLN A 48 -15.81 7.46 3.81
CA GLN A 48 -16.21 7.81 5.17
C GLN A 48 -17.73 7.67 5.37
N ALA A 49 -18.54 8.12 4.42
CA ALA A 49 -20.00 8.00 4.50
C ALA A 49 -20.47 6.54 4.59
N LEU A 50 -19.82 5.63 3.85
CA LEU A 50 -20.13 4.20 3.90
C LEU A 50 -19.68 3.57 5.23
N LEU A 51 -18.51 3.90 5.73
CA LEU A 51 -18.00 3.41 7.02
C LEU A 51 -18.85 3.91 8.20
N ASP A 52 -19.23 5.19 8.21
CA ASP A 52 -20.10 5.77 9.25
C ASP A 52 -21.51 5.16 9.25
N ALA A 53 -21.99 4.72 8.07
CA ALA A 53 -23.25 4.01 7.95
C ALA A 53 -23.14 2.50 8.23
N HIS A 54 -21.94 2.02 8.59
CA HIS A 54 -21.60 0.62 8.83
C HIS A 54 -21.84 -0.29 7.61
N ILE A 55 -21.66 0.23 6.39
CA ILE A 55 -21.70 -0.55 5.15
C ILE A 55 -20.32 -1.14 4.88
N GLY A 56 -20.16 -2.41 5.25
CA GLY A 56 -18.88 -3.09 5.17
C GLY A 56 -17.90 -2.72 6.29
N LYS A 57 -16.84 -3.49 6.41
CA LYS A 57 -15.72 -3.24 7.33
C LYS A 57 -14.55 -2.54 6.67
N ASP A 58 -14.52 -2.57 5.34
CA ASP A 58 -13.54 -1.88 4.52
C ASP A 58 -14.21 -1.41 3.23
N VAL A 59 -13.82 -0.21 2.77
CA VAL A 59 -14.31 0.40 1.53
C VAL A 59 -13.11 0.88 0.73
N TYR A 60 -13.08 0.56 -0.55
CA TYR A 60 -12.02 0.97 -1.46
C TYR A 60 -12.56 1.23 -2.87
N GLY A 61 -11.79 2.01 -3.64
CA GLY A 61 -12.01 2.26 -5.05
C GLY A 61 -11.12 1.42 -5.94
N SER A 62 -11.43 1.43 -7.23
CA SER A 62 -10.55 0.99 -8.30
C SER A 62 -10.92 1.73 -9.57
N TYR A 63 -9.94 2.32 -10.23
CA TYR A 63 -10.09 2.87 -11.56
C TYR A 63 -9.17 2.11 -12.54
N GLU A 64 -9.80 1.33 -13.42
CA GLU A 64 -9.11 0.50 -14.40
C GLU A 64 -9.07 1.23 -15.74
N ASP A 65 -7.94 1.86 -16.06
CA ASP A 65 -7.73 2.70 -17.24
C ASP A 65 -6.94 2.05 -18.38
N GLY A 66 -6.24 0.93 -18.14
CA GLY A 66 -5.45 0.19 -19.12
C GLY A 66 -6.27 -0.58 -20.18
N ILE A 67 -7.55 -0.25 -20.38
CA ILE A 67 -8.46 -0.89 -21.34
C ILE A 67 -9.24 0.15 -22.14
N LEU A 68 -9.82 -0.28 -23.30
CA LEU A 68 -10.55 0.64 -24.18
C LEU A 68 -11.74 1.31 -23.51
N GLN A 69 -12.45 0.60 -22.64
CA GLN A 69 -13.56 1.13 -21.85
C GLN A 69 -13.20 1.10 -20.36
N PRO A 70 -12.51 2.13 -19.87
CA PRO A 70 -12.17 2.25 -18.46
C PRO A 70 -13.41 2.16 -17.57
N PHE A 71 -13.22 1.67 -16.35
CA PHE A 71 -14.33 1.62 -15.41
C PHE A 71 -13.89 2.01 -13.99
N PHE A 72 -14.83 2.67 -13.30
CA PHE A 72 -14.69 3.11 -11.93
C PHE A 72 -15.51 2.20 -11.03
N SER A 73 -14.91 1.66 -9.97
CA SER A 73 -15.55 0.76 -9.03
C SER A 73 -15.52 1.31 -7.61
N ILE A 74 -16.63 1.14 -6.89
CA ILE A 74 -16.73 1.38 -5.44
C ILE A 74 -17.08 0.05 -4.80
N VAL A 75 -16.25 -0.43 -3.87
CA VAL A 75 -16.38 -1.75 -3.26
C VAL A 75 -16.48 -1.62 -1.75
N ALA A 76 -17.55 -2.20 -1.16
CA ALA A 76 -17.65 -2.44 0.27
C ALA A 76 -17.43 -3.93 0.56
N LYS A 77 -16.43 -4.22 1.38
CA LYS A 77 -16.04 -5.57 1.79
C LYS A 77 -16.56 -5.88 3.18
N ASN A 78 -16.90 -7.14 3.42
CA ASN A 78 -17.50 -7.60 4.67
C ASN A 78 -18.81 -6.84 5.02
N ALA A 79 -19.67 -6.69 4.02
CA ALA A 79 -20.98 -6.07 4.09
C ALA A 79 -22.10 -7.12 4.24
N ASP A 80 -23.31 -6.68 4.62
CA ASP A 80 -24.52 -7.50 4.53
C ASP A 80 -25.05 -7.48 3.09
N GLU A 81 -25.38 -8.65 2.55
CA GLU A 81 -25.92 -8.80 1.20
C GLU A 81 -27.24 -8.05 0.97
N ASN A 82 -28.00 -7.81 2.05
CA ASN A 82 -29.28 -7.12 2.02
C ASN A 82 -29.16 -5.59 2.02
N GLU A 83 -27.95 -5.04 2.25
CA GLU A 83 -27.71 -3.60 2.30
C GLU A 83 -27.42 -2.95 0.94
N LYS A 84 -27.59 -3.67 -0.16
CA LYS A 84 -27.33 -3.19 -1.53
C LYS A 84 -27.99 -1.83 -1.83
N GLU A 85 -29.27 -1.68 -1.49
CA GLU A 85 -30.01 -0.43 -1.76
C GLU A 85 -29.51 0.72 -0.88
N LYS A 86 -29.17 0.45 0.37
CA LYS A 86 -28.57 1.41 1.31
C LYS A 86 -27.19 1.85 0.83
N PHE A 87 -26.35 0.89 0.37
CA PHE A 87 -25.04 1.16 -0.22
C PHE A 87 -25.15 2.13 -1.41
N LEU A 88 -26.02 1.85 -2.38
CA LEU A 88 -26.24 2.73 -3.53
C LEU A 88 -26.79 4.10 -3.13
N SER A 89 -27.72 4.15 -2.18
CA SER A 89 -28.34 5.40 -1.72
C SER A 89 -27.30 6.33 -1.04
N ILE A 90 -26.39 5.77 -0.24
CA ILE A 90 -25.32 6.53 0.42
C ILE A 90 -24.34 7.07 -0.61
N ILE A 91 -23.88 6.24 -1.55
CA ILE A 91 -22.98 6.68 -2.62
C ILE A 91 -23.64 7.82 -3.39
N ARG A 92 -24.86 7.61 -3.86
CA ARG A 92 -25.57 8.60 -4.66
C ARG A 92 -25.78 9.90 -3.89
N GLY A 93 -26.29 9.82 -2.66
CA GLY A 93 -26.51 11.00 -1.81
C GLY A 93 -25.23 11.77 -1.53
N THR A 94 -24.12 11.10 -1.27
CA THR A 94 -22.81 11.75 -1.07
C THR A 94 -22.33 12.45 -2.34
N LEU A 95 -22.44 11.80 -3.50
CA LEU A 95 -22.05 12.40 -4.78
C LEU A 95 -22.93 13.59 -5.16
N GLU A 96 -24.27 13.51 -4.94
CA GLU A 96 -25.22 14.62 -5.15
C GLU A 96 -24.89 15.81 -4.23
N ASP A 97 -24.51 15.56 -2.99
CA ASP A 97 -24.09 16.61 -2.04
C ASP A 97 -22.79 17.29 -2.49
N ILE A 98 -21.82 16.52 -2.95
CA ILE A 98 -20.57 17.04 -3.51
C ILE A 98 -20.83 17.93 -4.74
N VAL A 99 -21.65 17.46 -5.68
CA VAL A 99 -21.98 18.26 -6.88
C VAL A 99 -22.70 19.57 -6.51
N LYS A 100 -23.54 19.53 -5.49
CA LYS A 100 -24.29 20.71 -5.04
C LYS A 100 -23.44 21.73 -4.25
N ASN A 101 -22.58 21.25 -3.37
CA ASN A 101 -21.84 22.09 -2.40
C ASN A 101 -20.39 22.33 -2.80
N GLY A 102 -19.90 21.63 -3.83
CA GLY A 102 -18.49 21.65 -4.27
C GLY A 102 -17.64 20.59 -3.57
N MET A 103 -16.56 20.19 -4.22
CA MET A 103 -15.52 19.33 -3.64
C MET A 103 -14.56 20.15 -2.75
N ASP A 104 -13.96 19.51 -1.79
CA ASP A 104 -12.81 20.07 -1.08
C ASP A 104 -11.67 20.34 -2.08
N GLN A 105 -11.41 21.61 -2.34
CA GLN A 105 -10.38 22.05 -3.29
C GLN A 105 -8.98 21.59 -2.87
N LYS A 106 -8.70 21.52 -1.56
CA LYS A 106 -7.42 21.04 -1.04
C LYS A 106 -7.25 19.54 -1.31
N ALA A 107 -8.31 18.75 -1.16
CA ALA A 107 -8.26 17.30 -1.46
C ALA A 107 -7.99 17.04 -2.94
N ILE A 108 -8.63 17.79 -3.85
CA ILE A 108 -8.38 17.69 -5.29
C ILE A 108 -6.95 18.14 -5.64
N GLU A 109 -6.49 19.26 -5.08
CA GLU A 109 -5.13 19.78 -5.31
C GLU A 109 -4.07 18.79 -4.82
N ALA A 110 -4.29 18.18 -3.65
CA ALA A 110 -3.45 17.10 -3.12
C ALA A 110 -3.42 15.87 -4.05
N GLY A 111 -4.58 15.44 -4.56
CA GLY A 111 -4.67 14.33 -5.51
C GLY A 111 -3.90 14.62 -6.81
N ILE A 112 -4.10 15.79 -7.40
CA ILE A 112 -3.37 16.20 -8.62
C ILE A 112 -1.85 16.20 -8.38
N ASN A 113 -1.40 16.80 -7.26
CA ASN A 113 0.01 16.87 -6.92
C ASN A 113 0.60 15.48 -6.62
N TYR A 114 -0.16 14.58 -5.98
CA TYR A 114 0.25 13.21 -5.72
C TYR A 114 0.55 12.45 -7.02
N PHE A 115 -0.36 12.49 -7.99
CA PHE A 115 -0.15 11.82 -9.28
C PHE A 115 0.93 12.49 -10.12
N GLU A 116 1.00 13.82 -10.13
CA GLU A 116 2.07 14.56 -10.83
C GLU A 116 3.45 14.21 -10.25
N PHE A 117 3.59 14.16 -8.91
CA PHE A 117 4.85 13.80 -8.27
C PHE A 117 5.28 12.38 -8.65
N ARG A 118 4.37 11.41 -8.58
CA ARG A 118 4.63 10.02 -8.99
C ARG A 118 5.05 9.93 -10.46
N PHE A 119 4.37 10.65 -11.33
CA PHE A 119 4.71 10.69 -12.75
C PHE A 119 6.11 11.27 -13.00
N ARG A 120 6.47 12.35 -12.30
CA ARG A 120 7.81 12.98 -12.41
C ARG A 120 8.93 12.10 -11.84
N GLU A 121 8.69 11.46 -10.70
CA GLU A 121 9.65 10.58 -10.04
C GLU A 121 9.87 9.29 -10.83
N ALA A 122 8.82 8.76 -11.41
CA ALA A 122 8.79 7.49 -12.13
C ALA A 122 9.50 6.37 -11.35
N ASP A 123 9.14 6.25 -10.07
CA ASP A 123 9.61 5.17 -9.21
C ASP A 123 8.72 3.94 -9.39
N PHE A 124 9.18 2.98 -10.13
CA PHE A 124 8.50 1.72 -10.37
C PHE A 124 9.03 0.58 -9.46
N SER A 125 9.67 0.94 -8.35
CA SER A 125 10.23 -0.02 -7.39
C SER A 125 11.24 -0.97 -8.06
N SER A 126 10.99 -2.28 -8.05
CA SER A 126 11.88 -3.28 -8.63
C SER A 126 11.73 -3.47 -10.16
N PHE A 127 10.74 -2.85 -10.77
CA PHE A 127 10.51 -2.99 -12.21
C PHE A 127 11.39 -2.03 -13.03
N PRO A 128 12.01 -2.49 -14.13
CA PRO A 128 12.77 -1.62 -15.02
C PRO A 128 11.88 -0.52 -15.61
N LYS A 129 12.34 0.75 -15.56
CA LYS A 129 11.58 1.90 -16.11
C LYS A 129 11.16 1.71 -17.56
N GLY A 130 12.05 1.17 -18.39
CA GLY A 130 11.74 0.91 -19.81
C GLY A 130 10.61 -0.10 -20.01
N LEU A 131 10.51 -1.11 -19.15
CA LEU A 131 9.40 -2.07 -19.17
C LEU A 131 8.07 -1.36 -18.82
N MET A 132 8.06 -0.56 -17.76
CA MET A 132 6.85 0.13 -17.31
C MET A 132 6.36 1.15 -18.35
N TYR A 133 7.26 1.96 -18.88
CA TYR A 133 6.90 2.85 -19.99
C TYR A 133 6.45 2.10 -21.24
N GLY A 134 7.01 0.91 -21.50
CA GLY A 134 6.56 0.05 -22.60
C GLY A 134 5.13 -0.45 -22.38
N ILE A 135 4.73 -0.73 -21.13
CA ILE A 135 3.35 -1.10 -20.77
C ILE A 135 2.43 0.11 -20.96
N ASP A 136 2.79 1.27 -20.42
CA ASP A 136 1.98 2.50 -20.53
C ASP A 136 1.71 2.90 -22.00
N VAL A 137 2.66 2.59 -22.91
CA VAL A 137 2.46 2.80 -24.36
C VAL A 137 1.29 1.97 -24.89
N PHE A 138 1.08 0.76 -24.40
CA PHE A 138 0.00 -0.11 -24.88
C PHE A 138 -1.38 0.37 -24.45
N ASP A 139 -1.53 1.18 -23.41
CA ASP A 139 -2.83 1.69 -22.94
C ASP A 139 -3.53 2.55 -23.99
N SER A 140 -2.78 3.13 -24.93
CA SER A 140 -3.34 3.84 -26.08
C SER A 140 -3.04 3.18 -27.42
N TRP A 141 -1.83 2.65 -27.62
CA TRP A 141 -1.36 2.12 -28.90
C TRP A 141 -2.15 0.88 -29.38
N LEU A 142 -2.60 0.04 -28.46
CA LEU A 142 -3.45 -1.11 -28.79
C LEU A 142 -4.78 -0.73 -29.46
N TYR A 143 -5.24 0.49 -29.22
CA TYR A 143 -6.55 0.98 -29.67
C TYR A 143 -6.46 2.06 -30.76
N ASP A 144 -5.34 2.77 -30.85
CA ASP A 144 -5.10 3.79 -31.88
C ASP A 144 -3.60 3.84 -32.26
N GLU A 145 -3.27 3.34 -33.45
CA GLU A 145 -1.89 3.31 -33.95
C GLU A 145 -1.24 4.69 -34.05
N ASN A 146 -2.03 5.77 -34.07
CA ASN A 146 -1.54 7.14 -34.17
C ASN A 146 -1.22 7.76 -32.79
N LYS A 147 -1.51 7.06 -31.69
CA LYS A 147 -1.36 7.56 -30.32
C LYS A 147 -0.44 6.70 -29.44
N PRO A 148 0.74 6.24 -29.91
CA PRO A 148 1.55 5.31 -29.13
C PRO A 148 2.11 5.92 -27.83
N PHE A 149 2.29 7.23 -27.74
CA PHE A 149 2.94 7.90 -26.61
C PHE A 149 2.02 8.80 -25.80
N ALA A 150 0.71 8.67 -25.95
CA ALA A 150 -0.26 9.56 -25.31
C ALA A 150 -0.14 9.51 -23.76
N TYR A 151 0.03 8.33 -23.18
CA TYR A 151 0.16 8.15 -21.73
C TYR A 151 1.55 8.55 -21.18
N LEU A 152 2.56 8.74 -22.03
CA LEU A 152 3.86 9.27 -21.61
C LEU A 152 3.92 10.80 -21.57
N GLN A 153 2.85 11.52 -21.95
CA GLN A 153 2.81 12.96 -22.09
C GLN A 153 1.78 13.63 -21.18
N GLN A 154 1.82 13.29 -19.87
CA GLN A 154 0.78 13.73 -18.93
C GLN A 154 1.05 15.06 -18.21
N LEU A 155 2.29 15.60 -18.23
CA LEU A 155 2.64 16.78 -17.42
C LEU A 155 1.75 18.00 -17.68
N ALA A 156 1.46 18.30 -18.96
CA ALA A 156 0.59 19.40 -19.31
C ALA A 156 -0.87 19.19 -18.85
N ILE A 157 -1.29 17.93 -18.71
CA ILE A 157 -2.63 17.59 -18.22
C ILE A 157 -2.75 17.97 -16.74
N TYR A 158 -1.75 17.69 -15.90
CA TYR A 158 -1.78 18.10 -14.49
C TYR A 158 -1.89 19.62 -14.33
N ASP A 159 -1.15 20.39 -15.12
CA ASP A 159 -1.22 21.85 -15.12
C ASP A 159 -2.62 22.36 -15.57
N GLU A 160 -3.25 21.67 -16.51
CA GLU A 160 -4.61 21.97 -16.95
C GLU A 160 -5.62 21.62 -15.86
N LEU A 161 -5.51 20.44 -15.24
CA LEU A 161 -6.41 19.99 -14.17
C LEU A 161 -6.39 20.90 -12.95
N LYS A 162 -5.21 21.46 -12.57
CA LYS A 162 -5.10 22.47 -11.49
C LYS A 162 -5.91 23.73 -11.75
N LYS A 163 -6.08 24.11 -13.01
CA LYS A 163 -6.91 25.26 -13.42
C LYS A 163 -8.38 24.88 -13.41
N LEU A 164 -8.72 23.77 -14.08
CA LEU A 164 -10.07 23.27 -14.22
C LEU A 164 -10.71 22.89 -12.88
N ALA A 165 -9.93 22.45 -11.90
CA ALA A 165 -10.41 22.15 -10.55
C ALA A 165 -11.14 23.35 -9.90
N LYS A 166 -10.68 24.56 -10.18
CA LYS A 166 -11.28 25.81 -9.65
C LYS A 166 -12.54 26.25 -10.41
N GLU A 167 -12.85 25.59 -11.53
CA GLU A 167 -13.96 25.89 -12.43
C GLU A 167 -15.11 24.87 -12.32
N GLY A 168 -15.10 23.98 -11.32
CA GLY A 168 -16.12 22.96 -11.12
C GLY A 168 -16.03 21.77 -12.09
N TYR A 169 -14.87 21.53 -12.67
CA TYR A 169 -14.66 20.43 -13.64
C TYR A 169 -14.89 19.06 -13.02
N PHE A 170 -14.39 18.82 -11.81
CA PHE A 170 -14.51 17.54 -11.12
C PHE A 170 -15.95 17.25 -10.70
N GLU A 171 -16.68 18.25 -10.24
CA GLU A 171 -18.13 18.16 -9.96
C GLU A 171 -18.92 17.80 -11.23
N ASN A 172 -18.55 18.38 -12.37
CA ASN A 172 -19.18 18.04 -13.66
C ASN A 172 -18.86 16.61 -14.10
N LEU A 173 -17.63 16.10 -13.84
CA LEU A 173 -17.30 14.69 -14.09
C LEU A 173 -18.13 13.76 -13.22
N ILE A 174 -18.30 14.06 -11.92
CA ILE A 174 -19.17 13.30 -11.02
C ILE A 174 -20.61 13.28 -11.55
N GLN A 175 -21.16 14.43 -11.92
CA GLN A 175 -22.51 14.50 -12.46
C GLN A 175 -22.66 13.65 -13.71
N THR A 176 -21.75 13.83 -14.67
CA THR A 176 -21.87 13.21 -16.00
C THR A 176 -21.61 11.72 -16.00
N TYR A 177 -20.55 11.28 -15.31
CA TYR A 177 -20.02 9.93 -15.42
C TYR A 177 -20.37 9.02 -14.23
N LEU A 178 -20.77 9.57 -13.08
CA LEU A 178 -21.16 8.78 -11.92
C LEU A 178 -22.66 8.85 -11.64
N LEU A 179 -23.28 10.05 -11.62
CA LEU A 179 -24.69 10.24 -11.29
C LEU A 179 -25.63 9.97 -12.46
N ASP A 180 -25.31 10.49 -13.64
CA ASP A 180 -26.14 10.37 -14.86
C ASP A 180 -25.75 9.16 -15.71
N ASN A 181 -24.78 8.37 -15.28
CA ASN A 181 -24.28 7.22 -16.02
C ASN A 181 -25.32 6.09 -16.06
N THR A 182 -25.67 5.66 -17.27
CA THR A 182 -26.58 4.52 -17.50
C THR A 182 -25.83 3.21 -17.81
N HIS A 183 -24.50 3.27 -18.01
CA HIS A 183 -23.66 2.10 -18.26
C HIS A 183 -22.98 1.69 -16.95
N ALA A 184 -23.77 1.20 -16.02
CA ALA A 184 -23.34 0.82 -14.70
C ALA A 184 -23.91 -0.55 -14.30
N SER A 185 -23.22 -1.22 -13.38
CA SER A 185 -23.67 -2.49 -12.81
C SER A 185 -23.42 -2.51 -11.30
N ILE A 186 -24.29 -3.20 -10.57
CA ILE A 186 -24.03 -3.57 -9.19
C ILE A 186 -23.87 -5.07 -9.08
N VAL A 187 -22.81 -5.49 -8.44
CA VAL A 187 -22.49 -6.90 -8.21
C VAL A 187 -22.48 -7.15 -6.70
N THR A 188 -23.22 -8.16 -6.28
CA THR A 188 -23.17 -8.67 -4.90
C THR A 188 -22.51 -10.03 -4.91
N LEU A 189 -21.33 -10.16 -4.31
CA LEU A 189 -20.66 -11.42 -4.13
C LEU A 189 -21.02 -11.99 -2.75
N ILE A 190 -21.77 -13.09 -2.76
CA ILE A 190 -22.31 -13.71 -1.56
C ILE A 190 -21.40 -14.88 -1.14
N PRO A 191 -21.04 -15.01 0.14
CA PRO A 191 -20.26 -16.14 0.64
C PRO A 191 -21.08 -17.43 0.54
N LYS A 192 -20.47 -18.50 0.06
CA LYS A 192 -21.06 -19.83 0.01
C LYS A 192 -20.03 -20.86 0.46
N THR A 193 -20.38 -21.61 1.52
CA THR A 193 -19.58 -22.76 1.96
C THR A 193 -19.72 -23.92 0.98
N GLY A 194 -18.70 -24.76 0.86
CA GLY A 194 -18.71 -25.96 0.02
C GLY A 194 -18.75 -25.70 -1.49
N LEU A 195 -18.67 -24.45 -1.96
CA LEU A 195 -18.74 -24.11 -3.41
C LEU A 195 -17.63 -24.76 -4.21
N ALA A 196 -16.42 -24.84 -3.66
CA ALA A 196 -15.28 -25.51 -4.32
C ALA A 196 -15.59 -27.01 -4.52
N ALA A 197 -16.02 -27.69 -3.46
CA ALA A 197 -16.39 -29.11 -3.54
C ALA A 197 -17.55 -29.38 -4.51
N GLU A 198 -18.55 -28.46 -4.56
CA GLU A 198 -19.64 -28.52 -5.52
C GLU A 198 -19.15 -28.38 -6.96
N ASN A 199 -18.24 -27.44 -7.22
CA ASN A 199 -17.65 -27.23 -8.53
C ASN A 199 -16.75 -28.39 -8.96
N ASP A 200 -15.97 -28.95 -8.03
CA ASP A 200 -15.14 -30.13 -8.26
C ASP A 200 -16.01 -31.35 -8.62
N ALA A 201 -17.11 -31.55 -7.90
CA ALA A 201 -18.06 -32.61 -8.21
C ALA A 201 -18.71 -32.45 -9.59
N LYS A 202 -19.13 -31.22 -9.95
CA LYS A 202 -19.66 -30.91 -11.29
C LYS A 202 -18.63 -31.13 -12.37
N THR A 203 -17.38 -30.75 -12.12
CA THR A 203 -16.28 -30.97 -13.07
C THR A 203 -15.99 -32.45 -13.23
N ALA A 204 -15.92 -33.20 -12.12
CA ALA A 204 -15.75 -34.65 -12.16
C ALA A 204 -16.87 -35.35 -12.92
N GLU A 205 -18.15 -34.97 -12.67
CA GLU A 205 -19.29 -35.53 -13.44
C GLU A 205 -19.21 -35.21 -14.95
N LYS A 206 -18.84 -33.95 -15.30
CA LYS A 206 -18.64 -33.55 -16.69
C LYS A 206 -17.54 -34.35 -17.36
N LEU A 207 -16.41 -34.52 -16.70
CA LEU A 207 -15.29 -35.31 -17.20
C LEU A 207 -15.64 -36.79 -17.32
N GLN A 208 -16.39 -37.32 -16.36
CA GLN A 208 -16.85 -38.71 -16.42
C GLN A 208 -17.77 -38.94 -17.62
N LYS A 209 -18.79 -38.09 -17.85
CA LYS A 209 -19.67 -38.15 -19.01
C LYS A 209 -18.90 -38.02 -20.33
N TYR A 210 -17.90 -37.13 -20.36
CA TYR A 210 -17.04 -36.97 -21.52
C TYR A 210 -16.24 -38.26 -21.78
N LYS A 211 -15.63 -38.83 -20.75
CA LYS A 211 -14.89 -40.09 -20.84
C LYS A 211 -15.78 -41.24 -21.34
N GLU A 212 -17.04 -41.35 -20.86
CA GLU A 212 -18.00 -42.34 -21.28
C GLU A 212 -18.46 -42.18 -22.73
N SER A 213 -18.38 -40.97 -23.28
CA SER A 213 -18.73 -40.67 -24.67
C SER A 213 -17.61 -40.98 -25.66
N LEU A 214 -16.39 -41.21 -25.21
CA LEU A 214 -15.23 -41.46 -26.03
C LEU A 214 -15.14 -42.94 -26.41
N SER A 215 -14.71 -43.22 -27.64
CA SER A 215 -14.32 -44.55 -28.08
C SER A 215 -13.01 -44.97 -27.38
N LYS A 216 -12.72 -46.26 -27.43
CA LYS A 216 -11.49 -46.80 -26.88
C LYS A 216 -10.25 -46.21 -27.55
N GLU A 217 -10.33 -46.00 -28.86
CA GLU A 217 -9.28 -45.42 -29.69
C GLU A 217 -9.01 -43.96 -29.32
N GLU A 218 -10.06 -43.18 -29.05
CA GLU A 218 -9.94 -41.78 -28.61
C GLU A 218 -9.30 -41.69 -27.24
N ILE A 219 -9.67 -42.58 -26.31
CA ILE A 219 -9.04 -42.63 -24.96
C ILE A 219 -7.55 -43.02 -25.09
N GLU A 220 -7.22 -43.99 -25.90
CA GLU A 220 -5.82 -44.41 -26.13
C GLU A 220 -5.01 -43.26 -26.74
N LYS A 221 -5.63 -42.49 -27.67
CA LYS A 221 -5.00 -41.29 -28.24
C LYS A 221 -4.74 -40.22 -27.19
N ILE A 222 -5.73 -39.89 -26.34
CA ILE A 222 -5.55 -38.89 -25.25
C ILE A 222 -4.43 -39.31 -24.31
N ILE A 223 -4.35 -40.60 -23.97
CA ILE A 223 -3.26 -41.15 -23.14
C ILE A 223 -1.90 -40.99 -23.84
N ALA A 224 -1.83 -41.28 -25.16
CA ALA A 224 -0.60 -41.12 -25.93
C ALA A 224 -0.16 -39.67 -26.03
N ASP A 225 -1.09 -38.75 -26.39
CA ASP A 225 -0.85 -37.31 -26.48
C ASP A 225 -0.40 -36.73 -25.12
N THR A 226 -1.00 -37.18 -24.00
CA THR A 226 -0.60 -36.75 -22.65
C THR A 226 0.80 -37.24 -22.28
N LYS A 227 1.14 -38.47 -22.65
CA LYS A 227 2.50 -38.98 -22.42
C LYS A 227 3.54 -38.28 -23.28
N GLU A 228 3.19 -37.99 -24.54
CA GLU A 228 4.05 -37.22 -25.44
C GLU A 228 4.29 -35.81 -24.91
N LEU A 229 3.22 -35.12 -24.44
CA LEU A 229 3.33 -33.83 -23.82
C LEU A 229 4.22 -33.85 -22.57
N ALA A 230 4.02 -34.83 -21.69
CA ALA A 230 4.85 -35.00 -20.51
C ALA A 230 6.32 -35.26 -20.87
N ALA A 231 6.57 -36.13 -21.86
CA ALA A 231 7.92 -36.38 -22.35
C ALA A 231 8.57 -35.10 -22.93
N TYR A 232 7.81 -34.34 -23.72
CA TYR A 232 8.26 -33.04 -24.26
C TYR A 232 8.59 -32.02 -23.19
N GLN A 233 7.80 -31.96 -22.12
CA GLN A 233 8.03 -31.02 -21.00
C GLN A 233 9.23 -31.42 -20.12
N GLU A 234 9.57 -32.71 -20.08
CA GLU A 234 10.70 -33.25 -19.31
C GLU A 234 11.97 -33.46 -20.17
N GLU A 235 11.85 -33.29 -21.49
CA GLU A 235 12.99 -33.45 -22.41
C GLU A 235 14.04 -32.39 -22.15
N GLU A 236 15.28 -32.82 -21.91
CA GLU A 236 16.40 -31.91 -21.80
C GLU A 236 16.70 -31.30 -23.17
N GLU A 237 16.81 -29.96 -23.21
CA GLU A 237 17.20 -29.23 -24.40
C GLU A 237 18.58 -29.68 -24.89
N SER A 238 18.77 -29.76 -26.20
CA SER A 238 20.08 -30.10 -26.76
C SER A 238 21.13 -29.06 -26.42
N GLU A 239 22.40 -29.45 -26.29
CA GLU A 239 23.51 -28.52 -26.04
C GLU A 239 23.54 -27.39 -27.07
N GLU A 240 23.23 -27.68 -28.34
CA GLU A 240 23.17 -26.71 -29.44
C GLU A 240 22.03 -25.67 -29.19
N ALA A 241 20.89 -26.11 -28.69
CA ALA A 241 19.77 -25.21 -28.33
C ALA A 241 20.14 -24.33 -27.12
N LEU A 242 20.75 -24.92 -26.10
CA LEU A 242 21.22 -24.19 -24.91
C LEU A 242 22.29 -23.14 -25.24
N GLU A 243 23.20 -23.46 -26.20
CA GLU A 243 24.22 -22.51 -26.66
C GLU A 243 23.66 -21.28 -27.40
N THR A 244 22.41 -21.34 -27.89
CA THR A 244 21.73 -20.17 -28.50
C THR A 244 21.32 -19.13 -27.44
N ILE A 245 21.18 -19.54 -26.17
CA ILE A 245 20.82 -18.61 -25.09
C ILE A 245 22.05 -17.75 -24.76
N PRO A 246 21.92 -16.40 -24.76
CA PRO A 246 23.02 -15.51 -24.40
C PRO A 246 23.40 -15.72 -22.93
N LEU A 247 24.46 -16.46 -22.69
CA LEU A 247 25.00 -16.68 -21.35
C LEU A 247 26.00 -15.58 -20.97
N LEU A 248 25.98 -15.19 -19.72
CA LEU A 248 27.00 -14.30 -19.18
C LEU A 248 28.38 -14.99 -19.27
N LYS A 249 29.33 -14.27 -19.85
CA LYS A 249 30.73 -14.67 -19.88
C LYS A 249 31.46 -14.12 -18.65
N ARG A 250 32.56 -14.76 -18.27
CA ARG A 250 33.40 -14.27 -17.18
C ARG A 250 33.88 -12.83 -17.40
N SER A 251 34.01 -12.38 -18.65
CA SER A 251 34.34 -11.01 -19.02
C SER A 251 33.25 -10.00 -18.69
N ASP A 252 31.97 -10.44 -18.58
CA ASP A 252 30.83 -9.58 -18.32
C ASP A 252 30.68 -9.30 -16.82
N ILE A 253 31.36 -10.09 -15.99
CA ILE A 253 31.42 -9.89 -14.54
C ILE A 253 32.39 -8.72 -14.25
N LYS A 254 31.83 -7.63 -13.78
CA LYS A 254 32.66 -6.48 -13.34
C LYS A 254 33.54 -6.92 -12.16
N ARG A 255 34.82 -6.50 -12.19
CA ARG A 255 35.77 -6.78 -11.12
C ARG A 255 35.56 -5.88 -9.90
N GLU A 256 34.93 -4.74 -10.12
CA GLU A 256 34.66 -3.74 -9.09
C GLU A 256 33.22 -3.89 -8.59
N SER A 257 33.02 -3.75 -7.31
CA SER A 257 31.68 -3.65 -6.73
C SER A 257 30.99 -2.38 -7.19
N VAL A 258 29.65 -2.38 -7.17
CA VAL A 258 28.87 -1.16 -7.38
C VAL A 258 29.31 -0.13 -6.34
N LYS A 259 29.63 1.09 -6.79
CA LYS A 259 30.00 2.18 -5.88
C LYS A 259 28.79 2.54 -5.01
N LEU A 260 28.98 2.47 -3.71
CA LEU A 260 28.04 2.99 -2.73
C LEU A 260 28.38 4.45 -2.46
N TYR A 261 27.45 5.33 -2.74
CA TYR A 261 27.55 6.75 -2.40
C TYR A 261 27.07 6.89 -0.96
N ASN A 262 27.98 6.97 -0.01
CA ASN A 262 27.68 7.09 1.40
C ASN A 262 28.79 7.87 2.10
N ASP A 263 28.52 9.13 2.40
CA ASP A 263 29.35 10.01 3.19
C ASP A 263 28.74 10.07 4.59
N GLU A 264 29.54 9.69 5.60
CA GLU A 264 29.10 9.67 6.99
C GLU A 264 29.50 10.96 7.68
N HIS A 265 28.50 11.65 8.24
CA HIS A 265 28.65 12.88 9.02
C HIS A 265 28.14 12.64 10.45
N GLU A 266 28.60 13.46 11.37
CA GLU A 266 28.08 13.53 12.74
C GLU A 266 27.53 14.93 13.00
N VAL A 267 26.21 15.00 13.28
CA VAL A 267 25.53 16.24 13.60
C VAL A 267 25.01 16.17 15.03
N ASP A 268 25.68 16.88 15.93
CA ASP A 268 25.35 16.92 17.36
C ASP A 268 25.18 15.50 17.97
N GLY A 269 26.14 14.60 17.71
CA GLY A 269 26.13 13.21 18.19
C GLY A 269 25.16 12.27 17.46
N THR A 270 24.53 12.72 16.37
CA THR A 270 23.69 11.88 15.52
C THR A 270 24.40 11.53 14.22
N THR A 271 24.46 10.25 13.89
CA THR A 271 25.00 9.80 12.59
C THR A 271 24.08 10.19 11.47
N VAL A 272 24.60 10.88 10.45
CA VAL A 272 23.93 11.25 9.21
C VAL A 272 24.63 10.59 8.04
N LEU A 273 23.92 9.71 7.34
CA LEU A 273 24.38 9.03 6.13
C LEU A 273 23.91 9.84 4.92
N HIS A 274 24.83 10.58 4.29
CA HIS A 274 24.53 11.36 3.09
C HIS A 274 24.87 10.54 1.84
N HIS A 275 23.87 10.33 1.00
CA HIS A 275 24.04 9.66 -0.29
C HIS A 275 24.02 10.73 -1.39
N ASN A 276 25.24 11.22 -1.72
CA ASN A 276 25.42 12.31 -2.69
C ASN A 276 25.24 11.80 -4.12
N VAL A 277 24.03 11.89 -4.61
CA VAL A 277 23.65 11.51 -5.98
C VAL A 277 22.69 12.55 -6.57
N PHE A 278 22.70 12.67 -7.89
CA PHE A 278 21.77 13.55 -8.60
C PHE A 278 20.33 12.99 -8.47
N THR A 279 19.42 13.77 -7.88
CA THR A 279 18.03 13.41 -7.63
C THR A 279 17.03 14.36 -8.29
N ASN A 280 17.48 15.23 -9.19
CA ASN A 280 16.65 16.22 -9.87
C ASN A 280 15.85 17.14 -8.91
N GLY A 281 16.47 17.54 -7.81
CA GLY A 281 15.86 18.43 -6.80
C GLY A 281 14.93 17.75 -5.81
N ILE A 282 14.89 16.40 -5.79
CA ILE A 282 14.10 15.63 -4.82
C ILE A 282 15.00 15.15 -3.68
N GLY A 283 14.65 15.48 -2.44
CA GLY A 283 15.25 14.94 -1.23
C GLY A 283 14.52 13.68 -0.77
N TYR A 284 15.27 12.61 -0.45
CA TYR A 284 14.74 11.38 0.16
C TYR A 284 15.30 11.27 1.57
N LEU A 285 14.47 11.58 2.56
CA LEU A 285 14.83 11.57 3.97
C LEU A 285 14.31 10.30 4.65
N SER A 286 15.16 9.66 5.43
CA SER A 286 14.80 8.57 6.33
C SER A 286 15.32 8.88 7.73
N LEU A 287 14.42 9.09 8.68
CA LEU A 287 14.73 9.16 10.11
C LEU A 287 14.54 7.77 10.68
N LEU A 288 15.63 7.13 11.11
CA LEU A 288 15.68 5.74 11.57
C LEU A 288 15.91 5.72 13.08
N PHE A 289 14.95 5.22 13.83
CA PHE A 289 15.03 5.09 15.28
C PHE A 289 15.27 3.64 15.69
N ASP A 290 16.36 3.37 16.38
CA ASP A 290 16.68 2.03 16.90
C ASP A 290 15.66 1.62 17.97
N THR A 291 15.10 0.42 17.84
CA THR A 291 14.08 -0.10 18.74
C THR A 291 14.60 -1.17 19.71
N LYS A 292 15.93 -1.27 19.89
CA LYS A 292 16.56 -2.32 20.70
C LYS A 292 16.10 -2.34 22.17
N ASN A 293 15.72 -1.16 22.70
CA ASN A 293 15.29 -1.00 24.10
C ASN A 293 13.77 -1.15 24.30
N VAL A 294 13.01 -1.44 23.25
CA VAL A 294 11.56 -1.65 23.35
C VAL A 294 11.27 -2.97 24.08
N PRO A 295 10.42 -2.98 25.12
CA PRO A 295 10.02 -4.19 25.82
C PRO A 295 9.39 -5.23 24.89
N ASN A 296 9.63 -6.52 25.20
CA ASN A 296 9.22 -7.65 24.35
C ASN A 296 7.72 -7.69 24.03
N ASP A 297 6.90 -7.40 25.03
CA ASP A 297 5.44 -7.38 24.93
C ASP A 297 4.88 -6.23 24.08
N LEU A 298 5.65 -5.15 23.93
CA LEU A 298 5.26 -4.00 23.11
C LEU A 298 5.64 -4.15 21.62
N ILE A 299 6.46 -5.12 21.25
CA ILE A 299 6.94 -5.28 19.86
C ILE A 299 5.78 -5.41 18.84
N PRO A 300 4.74 -6.22 19.05
CA PRO A 300 3.63 -6.32 18.09
C PRO A 300 2.89 -4.99 17.91
N TYR A 301 2.80 -4.18 18.97
CA TYR A 301 2.15 -2.86 18.92
C TYR A 301 2.91 -1.82 18.07
N MET A 302 4.21 -2.04 17.79
CA MET A 302 4.93 -1.23 16.80
C MET A 302 4.32 -1.38 15.40
N GLY A 303 3.82 -2.59 15.08
CA GLY A 303 3.08 -2.84 13.84
C GLY A 303 1.78 -2.04 13.75
N VAL A 304 1.12 -1.79 14.89
CA VAL A 304 -0.05 -0.90 14.97
C VAL A 304 0.39 0.57 14.88
N LEU A 305 1.38 0.98 15.69
CA LEU A 305 1.85 2.36 15.77
C LEU A 305 2.25 2.93 14.40
N LYS A 306 2.99 2.18 13.57
CA LYS A 306 3.38 2.61 12.22
C LYS A 306 2.19 2.91 11.29
N SER A 307 1.04 2.32 11.57
CA SER A 307 -0.19 2.48 10.78
C SER A 307 -1.14 3.53 11.35
N VAL A 308 -0.88 3.95 12.59
CA VAL A 308 -1.65 5.00 13.28
C VAL A 308 -1.03 6.38 13.07
N LEU A 309 0.30 6.49 13.14
CA LEU A 309 1.00 7.76 12.96
C LEU A 309 0.78 8.32 11.55
N GLY A 310 0.28 9.56 11.49
CA GLY A 310 -0.12 10.24 10.26
C GLY A 310 -1.55 9.94 9.78
N TYR A 311 -2.28 9.06 10.50
CA TYR A 311 -3.64 8.64 10.15
C TYR A 311 -4.66 8.87 11.29
N VAL A 312 -4.28 9.57 12.33
CA VAL A 312 -5.13 10.09 13.40
C VAL A 312 -5.03 11.60 13.45
N ASP A 313 -5.99 12.26 14.08
CA ASP A 313 -5.94 13.70 14.30
C ASP A 313 -4.69 14.10 15.09
N THR A 314 -4.22 15.33 14.84
CA THR A 314 -3.16 15.98 15.60
C THR A 314 -3.73 17.19 16.34
N GLU A 315 -2.89 18.01 16.97
CA GLU A 315 -3.37 19.23 17.63
C GLU A 315 -3.92 20.24 16.63
N HIS A 316 -3.27 20.35 15.45
CA HIS A 316 -3.56 21.42 14.49
C HIS A 316 -4.33 20.96 13.25
N TYR A 317 -4.43 19.63 13.01
CA TYR A 317 -5.05 19.06 11.82
C TYR A 317 -5.94 17.88 12.18
N THR A 318 -7.08 17.77 11.52
CA THR A 318 -7.74 16.48 11.39
C THR A 318 -6.86 15.55 10.52
N TYR A 319 -6.99 14.24 10.66
CA TYR A 319 -6.18 13.30 9.88
C TYR A 319 -6.35 13.46 8.36
N GLY A 320 -7.55 13.85 7.90
CA GLY A 320 -7.80 14.15 6.50
C GLY A 320 -7.08 15.42 6.03
N GLU A 321 -7.13 16.50 6.81
CA GLU A 321 -6.41 17.75 6.52
C GLU A 321 -4.90 17.53 6.54
N LEU A 322 -4.36 16.81 7.54
CA LEU A 322 -2.94 16.46 7.64
C LEU A 322 -2.45 15.73 6.40
N PHE A 323 -3.20 14.71 5.99
CA PHE A 323 -2.86 13.91 4.82
C PHE A 323 -2.89 14.75 3.52
N ASN A 324 -3.92 15.56 3.34
CA ASN A 324 -4.04 16.44 2.18
C ASN A 324 -2.92 17.48 2.15
N GLU A 325 -2.59 18.09 3.28
CA GLU A 325 -1.50 19.06 3.37
C GLU A 325 -0.14 18.46 3.05
N ILE A 326 0.16 17.26 3.58
CA ILE A 326 1.38 16.52 3.26
C ILE A 326 1.46 16.21 1.75
N ASN A 327 0.40 15.69 1.16
CA ASN A 327 0.40 15.30 -0.26
C ASN A 327 0.36 16.51 -1.21
N ALA A 328 -0.20 17.64 -0.78
CA ALA A 328 -0.15 18.88 -1.56
C ALA A 328 1.27 19.45 -1.70
N GLN A 329 2.17 19.18 -0.75
CA GLN A 329 3.49 19.81 -0.70
C GLN A 329 4.66 18.83 -0.83
N THR A 330 4.41 17.51 -0.76
CA THR A 330 5.46 16.49 -0.74
C THR A 330 5.07 15.28 -1.59
N GLY A 331 6.00 14.36 -1.78
CA GLY A 331 5.73 13.02 -2.32
C GLY A 331 5.29 12.01 -1.24
N GLY A 332 4.96 12.49 -0.03
CA GLY A 332 4.45 11.71 1.10
C GLY A 332 5.43 11.60 2.27
N ILE A 333 4.85 11.42 3.46
CA ILE A 333 5.54 11.09 4.71
C ILE A 333 4.95 9.76 5.21
N ASN A 334 5.79 8.75 5.43
CA ASN A 334 5.34 7.41 5.77
C ASN A 334 6.14 6.83 6.93
N CYS A 335 5.45 6.14 7.84
CA CYS A 335 6.06 5.37 8.91
C CYS A 335 6.21 3.90 8.53
N GLY A 336 7.30 3.26 8.95
CA GLY A 336 7.55 1.86 8.65
C GLY A 336 8.53 1.19 9.61
N LEU A 337 8.56 -0.13 9.60
CA LEU A 337 9.52 -0.92 10.35
C LEU A 337 10.51 -1.58 9.39
N GLN A 338 11.78 -1.52 9.74
CA GLN A 338 12.87 -2.10 8.96
C GLN A 338 13.69 -3.02 9.84
N VAL A 339 14.15 -4.10 9.24
CA VAL A 339 15.00 -5.09 9.93
C VAL A 339 16.24 -5.31 9.09
N PHE A 340 17.40 -5.17 9.72
CA PHE A 340 18.70 -5.37 9.09
C PHE A 340 19.43 -6.51 9.76
N ARG A 341 20.04 -7.38 8.95
CA ARG A 341 20.96 -8.38 9.45
C ARG A 341 22.20 -7.70 10.06
N ILE A 342 22.70 -8.25 11.16
CA ILE A 342 24.00 -7.89 11.70
C ILE A 342 25.00 -8.89 11.10
N PRO A 343 25.94 -8.48 10.23
CA PRO A 343 26.79 -9.41 9.46
C PRO A 343 27.59 -10.40 10.31
N GLU A 344 27.91 -10.01 11.52
CA GLU A 344 28.79 -10.75 12.44
C GLU A 344 28.03 -11.45 13.57
N ASN A 345 26.68 -11.34 13.56
CA ASN A 345 25.84 -11.92 14.60
C ASN A 345 24.50 -12.39 14.01
N ASP A 346 24.37 -13.69 13.77
CA ASP A 346 23.14 -14.29 13.25
C ASP A 346 22.06 -14.51 14.33
N ASP A 347 22.43 -14.36 15.62
CA ASP A 347 21.50 -14.54 16.75
C ASP A 347 20.69 -13.28 17.08
N ASP A 348 20.95 -12.16 16.39
CA ASP A 348 20.19 -10.92 16.55
C ASP A 348 20.08 -10.17 15.22
N CYS A 349 19.23 -9.12 15.21
CA CYS A 349 19.03 -8.23 14.08
C CYS A 349 18.85 -6.79 14.55
N ARG A 350 19.20 -5.83 13.70
CA ARG A 350 18.92 -4.42 13.97
C ARG A 350 17.50 -4.09 13.52
N ARG A 351 16.68 -3.60 14.42
CA ARG A 351 15.27 -3.26 14.23
C ARG A 351 15.11 -1.75 14.32
N MET A 352 14.60 -1.14 13.28
CA MET A 352 14.44 0.30 13.18
C MET A 352 13.00 0.69 12.92
N PHE A 353 12.50 1.68 13.65
CA PHE A 353 11.28 2.39 13.25
C PHE A 353 11.71 3.55 12.34
N GLY A 354 11.23 3.57 11.11
CA GLY A 354 11.60 4.56 10.11
C GLY A 354 10.47 5.52 9.79
N ILE A 355 10.79 6.81 9.71
CA ILE A 355 9.93 7.82 9.11
C ILE A 355 10.60 8.22 7.81
N ARG A 356 9.92 8.04 6.69
CA ARG A 356 10.42 8.34 5.36
C ARG A 356 9.64 9.47 4.75
N ALA A 357 10.34 10.41 4.17
CA ALA A 357 9.75 11.50 3.41
C ALA A 357 10.47 11.69 2.07
N LYS A 358 9.74 12.06 1.05
CA LYS A 358 10.28 12.49 -0.24
C LYS A 358 9.64 13.82 -0.65
N PHE A 359 10.47 14.77 -1.09
CA PHE A 359 10.03 16.14 -1.26
C PHE A 359 11.01 16.93 -2.12
N LEU A 360 10.56 18.06 -2.69
CA LEU A 360 11.46 19.00 -3.33
C LEU A 360 12.31 19.73 -2.27
N TYR A 361 13.55 20.08 -2.58
CA TYR A 361 14.51 20.63 -1.60
C TYR A 361 13.99 21.85 -0.82
N ASP A 362 13.19 22.71 -1.46
CA ASP A 362 12.57 23.89 -0.83
C ASP A 362 11.47 23.55 0.21
N LYS A 363 11.07 22.27 0.30
CA LYS A 363 10.05 21.77 1.22
C LYS A 363 10.61 21.11 2.48
N LEU A 364 11.93 21.09 2.68
CA LEU A 364 12.56 20.45 3.84
C LEU A 364 11.99 21.00 5.17
N ASP A 365 11.83 22.30 5.30
CA ASP A 365 11.28 22.93 6.52
C ASP A 365 9.85 22.48 6.80
N PHE A 366 9.05 22.36 5.76
CA PHE A 366 7.68 21.87 5.86
C PHE A 366 7.66 20.42 6.31
N VAL A 367 8.48 19.58 5.71
CA VAL A 367 8.56 18.15 6.05
C VAL A 367 8.97 17.94 7.50
N MET A 368 9.99 18.65 7.98
CA MET A 368 10.43 18.54 9.38
C MET A 368 9.32 18.94 10.36
N LYS A 369 8.59 20.04 10.08
CA LYS A 369 7.44 20.46 10.89
C LYS A 369 6.31 19.44 10.88
N MET A 370 5.99 18.83 9.73
CA MET A 370 4.94 17.81 9.67
C MET A 370 5.34 16.53 10.41
N ILE A 371 6.62 16.14 10.38
CA ILE A 371 7.10 15.01 11.17
C ILE A 371 7.00 15.33 12.67
N GLU A 372 7.39 16.53 13.11
CA GLU A 372 7.24 16.97 14.50
C GLU A 372 5.77 17.00 14.94
N GLU A 373 4.87 17.51 14.10
CA GLU A 373 3.42 17.49 14.34
C GLU A 373 2.91 16.05 14.56
N ILE A 374 3.27 15.13 13.68
CA ILE A 374 2.88 13.73 13.79
C ILE A 374 3.44 13.09 15.08
N LEU A 375 4.69 13.33 15.42
CA LEU A 375 5.32 12.69 16.56
C LEU A 375 4.89 13.25 17.91
N ASN A 376 4.64 14.55 17.99
CA ASN A 376 4.43 15.22 19.28
C ASN A 376 2.97 15.48 19.60
N THR A 377 2.08 15.50 18.58
CA THR A 377 0.70 15.96 18.79
C THR A 377 -0.38 14.98 18.32
N SER A 378 -0.01 13.80 17.78
CA SER A 378 -0.96 12.76 17.36
C SER A 378 -1.87 12.31 18.50
N ARG A 379 -3.19 12.34 18.28
CA ARG A 379 -4.21 11.93 19.25
C ARG A 379 -4.36 10.41 19.24
N LEU A 380 -3.48 9.74 19.99
CA LEU A 380 -3.47 8.27 20.11
C LEU A 380 -4.60 7.74 21.00
N ASP A 381 -5.48 8.58 21.49
CA ASP A 381 -6.63 8.30 22.36
C ASP A 381 -7.98 8.38 21.63
N ASP A 382 -8.00 8.62 20.32
CA ASP A 382 -9.23 8.56 19.52
C ASP A 382 -9.66 7.09 19.32
N GLU A 383 -10.50 6.61 20.24
CA GLU A 383 -10.98 5.22 20.27
C GLU A 383 -11.67 4.82 18.95
N LYS A 384 -12.54 5.69 18.41
CA LYS A 384 -13.26 5.40 17.17
C LYS A 384 -12.28 5.19 16.01
N ARG A 385 -11.35 6.13 15.85
CA ARG A 385 -10.38 6.10 14.77
C ARG A 385 -9.40 4.93 14.88
N LEU A 386 -8.96 4.61 16.08
CA LEU A 386 -8.12 3.44 16.34
C LEU A 386 -8.84 2.14 15.95
N HIS A 387 -10.12 1.99 16.28
CA HIS A 387 -10.89 0.79 15.91
C HIS A 387 -11.05 0.66 14.39
N GLU A 388 -11.35 1.75 13.68
CA GLU A 388 -11.41 1.78 12.22
C GLU A 388 -10.09 1.31 11.58
N ILE A 389 -8.96 1.84 12.07
CA ILE A 389 -7.62 1.48 11.57
C ILE A 389 -7.34 -0.01 11.83
N ILE A 390 -7.62 -0.54 13.02
CA ILE A 390 -7.39 -1.94 13.38
C ILE A 390 -8.25 -2.88 12.52
N SER A 391 -9.52 -2.57 12.34
CA SER A 391 -10.44 -3.38 11.50
C SER A 391 -9.97 -3.42 10.05
N SER A 392 -9.55 -2.28 9.49
CA SER A 392 -8.99 -2.19 8.14
C SER A 392 -7.69 -2.97 8.02
N MET A 393 -6.77 -2.82 8.98
CA MET A 393 -5.50 -3.58 9.01
C MET A 393 -5.73 -5.09 9.07
N LYS A 394 -6.64 -5.56 9.94
CA LYS A 394 -7.01 -6.97 10.06
C LYS A 394 -7.51 -7.51 8.72
N SER A 395 -8.46 -6.79 8.08
CA SER A 395 -9.04 -7.18 6.79
C SER A 395 -7.98 -7.25 5.69
N GLY A 396 -7.14 -6.22 5.56
CA GLY A 396 -6.06 -6.16 4.58
C GLY A 396 -5.01 -7.27 4.79
N LEU A 397 -4.62 -7.51 6.05
CA LEU A 397 -3.65 -8.56 6.38
C LEU A 397 -4.22 -9.96 6.10
N GLN A 398 -5.49 -10.22 6.43
CA GLN A 398 -6.16 -11.49 6.12
C GLN A 398 -6.13 -11.81 4.62
N ASN A 399 -6.41 -10.82 3.78
CA ASN A 399 -6.32 -10.97 2.33
C ASN A 399 -4.91 -11.32 1.89
N ARG A 400 -3.91 -10.58 2.37
CA ARG A 400 -2.51 -10.80 2.02
C ARG A 400 -2.02 -12.19 2.44
N LEU A 401 -2.35 -12.63 3.66
CA LEU A 401 -1.96 -13.96 4.14
C LEU A 401 -2.59 -15.08 3.30
N SER A 402 -3.83 -14.90 2.85
CA SER A 402 -4.54 -15.89 2.02
C SER A 402 -4.05 -15.89 0.58
N SER A 403 -3.84 -14.71 -0.03
CA SER A 403 -3.41 -14.59 -1.43
C SER A 403 -1.95 -14.99 -1.66
N ALA A 404 -1.10 -14.87 -0.63
CA ALA A 404 0.32 -15.21 -0.67
C ALA A 404 0.65 -16.35 0.32
N GLY A 405 -0.14 -17.42 0.31
CA GLY A 405 -0.05 -18.52 1.27
C GLY A 405 1.33 -19.17 1.35
N ASN A 406 2.03 -19.32 0.23
CA ASN A 406 3.41 -19.82 0.19
C ASN A 406 4.39 -18.91 0.93
N ALA A 407 4.35 -17.60 0.68
CA ALA A 407 5.20 -16.63 1.38
C ALA A 407 4.86 -16.56 2.87
N THR A 408 3.59 -16.64 3.22
CA THR A 408 3.10 -16.72 4.60
C THR A 408 3.66 -17.93 5.32
N ALA A 409 3.60 -19.12 4.69
CA ALA A 409 4.14 -20.36 5.25
C ALA A 409 5.66 -20.30 5.44
N VAL A 410 6.40 -19.74 4.45
CA VAL A 410 7.85 -19.55 4.54
C VAL A 410 8.20 -18.58 5.68
N MET A 411 7.54 -17.42 5.79
CA MET A 411 7.76 -16.48 6.88
C MET A 411 7.51 -17.13 8.24
N ARG A 412 6.39 -17.83 8.39
CA ARG A 412 6.04 -18.53 9.63
C ARG A 412 7.05 -19.61 9.97
N ALA A 413 7.44 -20.47 9.01
CA ALA A 413 8.46 -21.48 9.23
C ALA A 413 9.81 -20.87 9.63
N ALA A 414 10.23 -19.81 8.97
CA ALA A 414 11.49 -19.12 9.29
C ALA A 414 11.44 -18.43 10.68
N SER A 415 10.27 -18.04 11.17
CA SER A 415 10.13 -17.39 12.49
C SER A 415 10.51 -18.28 13.68
N TYR A 416 10.58 -19.60 13.46
CA TYR A 416 11.00 -20.57 14.50
C TYR A 416 12.51 -20.71 14.66
N TYR A 417 13.33 -20.07 13.82
CA TYR A 417 14.80 -20.18 13.91
C TYR A 417 15.56 -18.90 13.52
N SER A 418 14.88 -17.90 12.95
CA SER A 418 15.50 -16.65 12.52
C SER A 418 15.00 -15.47 13.33
N PRO A 419 15.87 -14.70 14.02
CA PRO A 419 15.50 -13.48 14.72
C PRO A 419 14.75 -12.47 13.84
N MET A 420 15.23 -12.27 12.61
CA MET A 420 14.59 -11.37 11.65
C MET A 420 13.16 -11.81 11.32
N SER A 421 12.98 -13.09 11.01
CA SER A 421 11.67 -13.63 10.63
C SER A 421 10.72 -13.71 11.84
N ASN A 422 11.23 -13.98 13.04
CA ASN A 422 10.46 -13.93 14.28
C ASN A 422 9.91 -12.51 14.52
N PHE A 423 10.77 -11.51 14.41
CA PHE A 423 10.33 -10.12 14.53
C PHE A 423 9.32 -9.76 13.43
N GLN A 424 9.57 -10.13 12.17
CA GLN A 424 8.67 -9.86 11.05
C GLN A 424 7.29 -10.51 11.22
N ASP A 425 7.22 -11.75 11.71
CA ASP A 425 5.95 -12.43 11.98
C ASP A 425 5.14 -11.68 13.05
N ARG A 426 5.80 -11.17 14.09
CA ARG A 426 5.16 -10.43 15.19
C ARG A 426 4.64 -9.04 14.79
N ILE A 427 5.14 -8.43 13.72
CA ILE A 427 4.75 -7.07 13.29
C ILE A 427 3.98 -7.04 11.95
N ALA A 428 3.93 -8.17 11.22
CA ALA A 428 3.35 -8.18 9.87
C ALA A 428 2.89 -9.58 9.40
N GLY A 429 3.14 -10.67 10.15
CA GLY A 429 2.78 -12.03 9.79
C GLY A 429 1.56 -12.57 10.54
N ILE A 430 1.52 -13.90 10.72
CA ILE A 430 0.43 -14.61 11.42
C ILE A 430 0.32 -14.15 12.87
N GLY A 431 1.46 -14.00 13.57
CA GLY A 431 1.46 -13.51 14.96
C GLY A 431 0.82 -12.13 15.08
N PHE A 432 1.11 -11.25 14.12
CA PHE A 432 0.48 -9.93 14.08
C PHE A 432 -1.01 -10.00 13.76
N TYR A 433 -1.42 -10.88 12.84
CA TYR A 433 -2.84 -11.08 12.54
C TYR A 433 -3.63 -11.52 13.78
N GLN A 434 -3.06 -12.40 14.60
CA GLN A 434 -3.69 -12.83 15.85
C GLN A 434 -3.91 -11.68 16.83
N LEU A 435 -2.92 -10.77 16.97
CA LEU A 435 -3.09 -9.55 17.76
C LEU A 435 -4.20 -8.66 17.20
N LEU A 436 -4.20 -8.39 15.89
CA LEU A 436 -5.21 -7.52 15.26
C LEU A 436 -6.62 -8.12 15.41
N LYS A 437 -6.75 -9.43 15.26
CA LYS A 437 -8.01 -10.15 15.46
C LYS A 437 -8.52 -9.98 16.89
N ASP A 438 -7.67 -10.18 17.86
CA ASP A 438 -8.01 -10.07 19.29
C ASP A 438 -8.35 -8.61 19.68
N LEU A 439 -7.64 -7.63 19.14
CA LEU A 439 -7.94 -6.21 19.35
C LEU A 439 -9.27 -5.80 18.70
N ASP A 440 -9.58 -6.30 17.50
CA ASP A 440 -10.82 -5.95 16.77
C ASP A 440 -12.05 -6.60 17.44
N GLU A 441 -11.94 -7.87 17.84
CA GLU A 441 -13.05 -8.63 18.44
C GLU A 441 -13.34 -8.22 19.91
N ASN A 442 -12.32 -7.75 20.65
CA ASN A 442 -12.41 -7.38 22.07
C ASN A 442 -12.04 -5.88 22.28
N PHE A 443 -12.35 -5.02 21.32
CA PHE A 443 -11.85 -3.64 21.31
C PHE A 443 -12.22 -2.87 22.58
N ASP A 444 -13.49 -2.93 23.01
CA ASP A 444 -13.97 -2.18 24.18
C ASP A 444 -13.25 -2.56 25.48
N GLU A 445 -12.82 -3.81 25.60
CA GLU A 445 -12.09 -4.30 26.77
C GLU A 445 -10.59 -3.92 26.69
N LYS A 446 -10.02 -3.84 25.48
CA LYS A 446 -8.57 -3.70 25.24
C LYS A 446 -8.12 -2.31 24.84
N LYS A 447 -9.04 -1.40 24.48
CA LYS A 447 -8.70 -0.06 24.01
C LYS A 447 -7.84 0.75 24.96
N ALA A 448 -8.08 0.67 26.27
CA ALA A 448 -7.28 1.41 27.25
C ALA A 448 -5.83 0.90 27.32
N GLU A 449 -5.62 -0.41 27.23
CA GLU A 449 -4.30 -1.03 27.16
C GLU A 449 -3.60 -0.67 25.84
N LEU A 450 -4.31 -0.76 24.72
CA LEU A 450 -3.80 -0.37 23.41
C LEU A 450 -3.29 1.08 23.42
N ILE A 451 -4.10 2.04 23.85
CA ILE A 451 -3.74 3.46 23.92
C ILE A 451 -2.48 3.64 24.77
N LYS A 452 -2.46 3.04 25.96
CA LYS A 452 -1.30 3.07 26.86
C LYS A 452 -0.05 2.51 26.18
N ASN A 453 -0.15 1.39 25.46
CA ASN A 453 0.97 0.75 24.78
C ASN A 453 1.50 1.62 23.64
N LEU A 454 0.61 2.24 22.84
CA LEU A 454 1.02 3.17 21.78
C LEU A 454 1.73 4.40 22.36
N GLN A 455 1.18 5.04 23.40
CA GLN A 455 1.80 6.17 24.08
C GLN A 455 3.15 5.82 24.73
N THR A 456 3.26 4.61 25.26
CA THR A 456 4.52 4.10 25.83
C THR A 456 5.56 3.90 24.74
N LEU A 457 5.19 3.33 23.59
CA LEU A 457 6.09 3.14 22.46
C LEU A 457 6.67 4.46 21.93
N MET A 458 5.88 5.56 21.90
CA MET A 458 6.38 6.88 21.50
C MET A 458 7.62 7.26 22.31
N LYS A 459 7.59 7.04 23.63
CA LYS A 459 8.68 7.38 24.58
C LYS A 459 9.89 6.48 24.43
N TYR A 460 9.70 5.21 24.06
CA TYR A 460 10.82 4.28 23.83
C TYR A 460 11.51 4.49 22.50
N ILE A 461 10.77 4.86 21.46
CA ILE A 461 11.27 4.88 20.08
C ILE A 461 11.85 6.25 19.72
N PHE A 462 11.08 7.33 19.89
CA PHE A 462 11.42 8.65 19.32
C PHE A 462 12.31 9.49 20.25
N ARG A 463 13.52 9.01 20.44
CA ARG A 463 14.56 9.57 21.31
C ARG A 463 15.79 9.94 20.48
N LYS A 464 16.51 10.97 20.90
CA LYS A 464 17.72 11.42 20.19
C LYS A 464 18.83 10.37 20.12
N GLU A 465 18.99 9.56 21.17
CA GLU A 465 19.98 8.49 21.23
C GLU A 465 19.67 7.29 20.32
N ASN A 466 18.43 7.18 19.81
CA ASN A 466 18.02 6.13 18.89
C ASN A 466 18.13 6.56 17.42
N LEU A 467 18.31 7.87 17.15
CA LEU A 467 18.22 8.44 15.80
C LEU A 467 19.48 8.21 14.97
N THR A 468 19.27 7.70 13.77
CA THR A 468 20.20 7.75 12.63
C THR A 468 19.45 8.37 11.46
N VAL A 469 20.08 9.28 10.75
CA VAL A 469 19.50 9.94 9.57
C VAL A 469 20.15 9.38 8.32
N SER A 470 19.33 9.04 7.30
CA SER A 470 19.80 8.70 5.96
C SER A 470 19.16 9.66 4.99
N TYR A 471 19.95 10.36 4.19
CA TYR A 471 19.46 11.36 3.27
C TYR A 471 20.12 11.23 1.89
N THR A 472 19.28 11.07 0.88
CA THR A 472 19.71 11.02 -0.52
C THR A 472 19.35 12.33 -1.20
N ALA A 473 20.36 13.08 -1.59
CA ALA A 473 20.27 14.36 -2.29
C ALA A 473 21.64 14.72 -2.85
N ASP A 474 21.74 15.68 -3.77
CA ASP A 474 23.01 16.32 -4.07
C ASP A 474 23.43 17.32 -2.97
N GLU A 475 24.60 17.92 -3.11
CA GLU A 475 25.16 18.88 -2.15
C GLU A 475 24.22 20.06 -1.86
N THR A 476 23.46 20.50 -2.86
CA THR A 476 22.53 21.62 -2.70
C THR A 476 21.37 21.23 -1.80
N GLY A 477 20.86 20.01 -1.94
CA GLY A 477 19.81 19.48 -1.09
C GLY A 477 20.26 19.13 0.32
N TYR A 478 21.54 18.74 0.48
CA TYR A 478 22.12 18.39 1.78
C TYR A 478 22.40 19.60 2.68
N ALA A 479 22.90 20.68 2.12
CA ALA A 479 23.40 21.84 2.88
C ALA A 479 22.50 22.36 4.02
N PRO A 480 21.14 22.43 3.88
CA PRO A 480 20.27 22.89 4.95
C PRO A 480 19.92 21.81 5.99
N LEU A 481 20.24 20.54 5.76
CA LEU A 481 19.75 19.42 6.58
C LEU A 481 20.32 19.43 8.00
N GLU A 482 21.61 19.72 8.17
CA GLU A 482 22.31 19.61 9.46
C GLU A 482 21.67 20.50 10.53
N GLU A 483 21.36 21.77 10.19
CA GLU A 483 20.67 22.69 11.09
C GLU A 483 19.28 22.16 11.48
N LYS A 484 18.55 21.59 10.53
CA LYS A 484 17.21 21.05 10.75
C LYS A 484 17.21 19.82 11.65
N ILE A 485 18.20 18.93 11.49
CA ILE A 485 18.35 17.77 12.35
C ILE A 485 18.70 18.18 13.79
N ALA A 486 19.60 19.14 13.97
CA ALA A 486 19.92 19.66 15.30
C ALA A 486 18.70 20.22 16.03
N ALA A 487 17.88 21.03 15.33
CA ALA A 487 16.64 21.56 15.88
C ALA A 487 15.59 20.48 16.18
N PHE A 488 15.40 19.53 15.27
CA PHE A 488 14.45 18.42 15.42
C PHE A 488 14.71 17.58 16.68
N LYS A 489 15.97 17.30 16.98
CA LYS A 489 16.37 16.49 18.14
C LYS A 489 15.92 17.06 19.48
N GLU A 490 15.84 18.38 19.60
CA GLU A 490 15.42 19.04 20.84
C GLU A 490 13.93 18.81 21.16
N ASN A 491 13.15 18.41 20.14
CA ASN A 491 11.72 18.14 20.26
C ASN A 491 11.38 16.64 20.45
N LEU A 492 12.39 15.78 20.57
CA LEU A 492 12.22 14.34 20.81
C LEU A 492 12.01 14.03 22.30
N TYR A 493 11.45 12.86 22.60
CA TYR A 493 11.15 12.41 23.96
C TYR A 493 12.41 12.26 24.83
N THR A 494 12.30 12.76 26.06
CA THR A 494 13.37 12.72 27.07
C THR A 494 12.97 11.98 28.35
N ASP A 495 11.78 11.35 28.37
CA ASP A 495 11.31 10.56 29.51
C ASP A 495 12.33 9.50 29.92
N GLU A 496 12.48 9.23 31.21
CA GLU A 496 13.23 8.07 31.67
C GLU A 496 12.47 6.80 31.33
N VAL A 497 13.11 5.87 30.66
CA VAL A 497 12.56 4.54 30.31
C VAL A 497 13.52 3.45 30.72
N GLU A 498 13.00 2.38 31.30
CA GLU A 498 13.80 1.20 31.60
C GLU A 498 14.07 0.42 30.32
N PRO A 499 15.34 0.13 29.95
CA PRO A 499 15.65 -0.62 28.75
C PRO A 499 14.97 -1.99 28.76
N GLY A 500 14.17 -2.25 27.72
CA GLY A 500 13.65 -3.57 27.45
C GLY A 500 14.65 -4.44 26.67
N SER A 501 14.27 -5.67 26.44
CA SER A 501 15.01 -6.56 25.54
C SER A 501 14.02 -7.43 24.77
N ILE A 502 14.35 -7.75 23.52
CA ILE A 502 13.57 -8.72 22.76
C ILE A 502 13.93 -10.14 23.24
N VAL A 503 12.90 -10.96 23.32
CA VAL A 503 13.04 -12.39 23.53
C VAL A 503 12.51 -13.08 22.28
N TYR A 504 13.35 -13.86 21.62
CA TYR A 504 12.96 -14.68 20.49
C TYR A 504 12.42 -16.00 21.01
N ASP A 505 11.11 -16.17 20.91
CA ASP A 505 10.46 -17.45 21.21
C ASP A 505 10.45 -18.30 19.93
N PHE A 506 11.30 -19.32 19.90
CA PHE A 506 11.43 -20.26 18.80
C PHE A 506 10.64 -21.55 19.02
N GLU A 507 9.90 -21.68 20.12
CA GLU A 507 9.09 -22.86 20.46
C GLU A 507 7.57 -22.66 20.24
N GLN A 508 7.18 -21.64 19.52
CA GLN A 508 5.75 -21.28 19.32
C GLN A 508 4.94 -22.32 18.57
#